data_75490d5463e85196793b30335dc0b75e
#
_entry.id   75490d5463e85196793b30335dc0b75e
#
_cell.length_a   1.000
_cell.length_b   1.000
_cell.length_c   1.000
_cell.angle_alpha   90.00
_cell.angle_beta   90.00
_cell.angle_gamma   90.00
#
_symmetry.space_group_name_H-M   'P 1'
#
loop_
_entity.id
_entity.type
_entity.pdbx_description
1 polymer ?
#
loop_
_entity_poly.entity_id
_entity_poly.type
_entity_poly.pdbx_seq_one_letter_code
_entity_poly.pdbx_strand_id
1 'polypeptide(L)'
;MPTQVTIGAYKFEELDNKARFKVLIWLDEWPLDYEDENGETEWEYFTEIYNQDPDYVIEHCEANEYLFDEYGNAIHHLIIR
;
A
#
# COMPACT_ATOMS: atom_id res chain seq x y z
N MET A 1 -17.86 -24.76 -12.63
CA MET A 1 -18.28 -23.74 -11.73
C MET A 1 -17.15 -23.26 -10.83
N PRO A 2 -16.87 -22.01 -10.83
CA PRO A 2 -15.80 -21.52 -9.98
C PRO A 2 -16.15 -21.65 -8.50
N THR A 3 -15.20 -22.15 -7.77
CA THR A 3 -15.37 -22.24 -6.36
C THR A 3 -15.24 -20.84 -5.80
N GLN A 4 -16.20 -20.46 -5.02
CA GLN A 4 -16.13 -19.19 -4.38
C GLN A 4 -15.20 -19.29 -3.19
N VAL A 5 -14.06 -18.71 -3.31
CA VAL A 5 -13.10 -18.70 -2.22
C VAL A 5 -13.30 -17.40 -1.48
N THR A 6 -13.62 -17.52 -0.21
CA THR A 6 -13.70 -16.34 0.64
C THR A 6 -12.32 -15.99 1.06
N ILE A 7 -11.79 -14.94 0.49
CA ILE A 7 -10.49 -14.42 0.87
C ILE A 7 -10.74 -13.23 1.75
N GLY A 8 -10.11 -13.20 2.91
CA GLY A 8 -10.16 -12.03 3.75
C GLY A 8 -9.46 -10.89 3.04
N ALA A 9 -10.20 -9.84 2.75
CA ALA A 9 -9.64 -8.65 2.14
C ALA A 9 -9.67 -7.53 3.15
N TYR A 10 -8.50 -6.93 3.37
CA TYR A 10 -8.33 -5.92 4.40
C TYR A 10 -7.81 -4.62 3.81
N LYS A 11 -8.22 -3.54 4.40
CA LYS A 11 -7.62 -2.25 4.10
C LYS A 11 -6.31 -2.15 4.87
N PHE A 12 -5.41 -1.29 4.41
CA PHE A 12 -4.12 -1.10 5.06
C PHE A 12 -4.28 -0.86 6.58
N GLU A 13 -5.22 -0.02 6.96
CA GLU A 13 -5.42 0.34 8.35
C GLU A 13 -5.90 -0.81 9.23
N GLU A 14 -6.43 -1.86 8.62
CA GLU A 14 -6.90 -3.04 9.34
C GLU A 14 -5.80 -4.07 9.59
N LEU A 15 -4.64 -3.87 8.99
CA LEU A 15 -3.53 -4.81 9.11
C LEU A 15 -2.74 -4.60 10.39
N ASP A 16 -2.12 -5.66 10.89
CA ASP A 16 -1.21 -5.52 12.02
C ASP A 16 0.12 -4.91 11.56
N ASN A 17 1.00 -4.60 12.50
CA ASN A 17 2.25 -3.92 12.18
C ASN A 17 3.14 -4.70 11.23
N LYS A 18 3.16 -6.00 11.36
CA LYS A 18 3.99 -6.84 10.52
C LYS A 18 3.49 -6.84 9.07
N ALA A 19 2.17 -6.94 8.91
CA ALA A 19 1.56 -6.91 7.60
C ALA A 19 1.69 -5.53 6.97
N ARG A 20 1.53 -4.47 7.76
CA ARG A 20 1.72 -3.10 7.28
C ARG A 20 3.13 -2.88 6.75
N PHE A 21 4.12 -3.39 7.47
CA PHE A 21 5.49 -3.23 7.04
C PHE A 21 5.72 -3.89 5.68
N LYS A 22 5.14 -5.05 5.49
CA LYS A 22 5.23 -5.74 4.21
C LYS A 22 4.60 -4.93 3.07
N VAL A 23 3.47 -4.29 3.36
CA VAL A 23 2.82 -3.41 2.39
C VAL A 23 3.72 -2.23 2.06
N LEU A 24 4.34 -1.64 3.07
CA LEU A 24 5.22 -0.50 2.86
C LEU A 24 6.40 -0.85 1.96
N ILE A 25 6.99 -2.02 2.16
CA ILE A 25 8.07 -2.50 1.30
C ILE A 25 7.57 -2.67 -0.14
N TRP A 26 6.37 -3.18 -0.30
CA TRP A 26 5.76 -3.32 -1.62
C TRP A 26 5.53 -1.96 -2.28
N LEU A 27 5.03 -0.99 -1.52
CA LEU A 27 4.82 0.36 -2.04
C LEU A 27 6.14 1.04 -2.40
N ASP A 28 7.21 0.72 -1.70
CA ASP A 28 8.51 1.31 -1.96
C ASP A 28 9.10 0.92 -3.31
N GLU A 29 8.49 -0.04 -4.00
CA GLU A 29 8.87 -0.35 -5.38
C GLU A 29 8.46 0.78 -6.33
N TRP A 30 7.53 1.62 -5.90
CA TRP A 30 7.07 2.78 -6.68
C TRP A 30 7.13 4.02 -5.79
N PRO A 31 8.33 4.50 -5.46
CA PRO A 31 8.45 5.67 -4.60
C PRO A 31 7.90 6.91 -5.29
N LEU A 32 7.50 7.86 -4.46
CA LEU A 32 7.01 9.13 -4.98
C LEU A 32 8.18 9.98 -5.44
N ASP A 33 8.02 10.64 -6.58
CA ASP A 33 9.03 11.56 -7.07
C ASP A 33 8.51 12.98 -6.97
N TYR A 34 9.42 13.90 -6.70
CA TYR A 34 9.10 15.31 -6.69
C TYR A 34 10.35 16.09 -7.05
N GLU A 35 10.14 17.31 -7.55
CA GLU A 35 11.26 18.19 -7.85
C GLU A 35 11.51 19.10 -6.67
N ASP A 36 12.79 19.24 -6.31
CA ASP A 36 13.18 20.17 -5.28
C ASP A 36 13.31 21.59 -5.86
N GLU A 37 13.74 22.53 -5.03
CA GLU A 37 13.87 23.91 -5.43
C GLU A 37 14.85 24.13 -6.58
N ASN A 38 15.78 23.22 -6.74
CA ASN A 38 16.80 23.29 -7.77
C ASN A 38 16.40 22.57 -9.05
N GLY A 39 15.20 21.98 -9.07
CA GLY A 39 14.72 21.23 -10.23
C GLY A 39 15.28 19.82 -10.27
N GLU A 40 15.89 19.34 -9.21
CA GLU A 40 16.38 17.97 -9.14
C GLU A 40 15.28 17.05 -8.66
N THR A 41 15.25 15.84 -9.21
CA THR A 41 14.26 14.85 -8.82
C THR A 41 14.69 14.19 -7.51
N GLU A 42 13.79 14.20 -6.56
CA GLU A 42 13.98 13.53 -5.29
C GLU A 42 12.96 12.41 -5.17
N TRP A 43 13.32 11.35 -4.44
CA TRP A 43 12.45 10.21 -4.23
C TRP A 43 12.07 10.10 -2.77
N GLU A 44 10.81 9.84 -2.52
CA GLU A 44 10.32 9.68 -1.17
C GLU A 44 9.68 8.31 -1.03
N TYR A 45 10.17 7.54 -0.07
CA TYR A 45 9.73 6.17 0.14
C TYR A 45 8.61 6.11 1.16
N PHE A 46 7.68 5.19 0.93
CA PHE A 46 6.52 5.07 1.81
C PHE A 46 6.88 4.65 3.22
N THR A 47 7.95 3.89 3.41
CA THR A 47 8.42 3.56 4.75
C THR A 47 8.77 4.81 5.55
N GLU A 48 9.41 5.77 4.89
CA GLU A 48 9.76 7.03 5.55
C GLU A 48 8.54 7.89 5.80
N ILE A 49 7.64 7.95 4.82
CA ILE A 49 6.41 8.72 4.96
C ILE A 49 5.58 8.19 6.12
N TYR A 50 5.48 6.87 6.22
CA TYR A 50 4.68 6.26 7.25
C TYR A 50 5.18 6.60 8.66
N ASN A 51 6.49 6.73 8.83
CA ASN A 51 7.06 7.09 10.11
C ASN A 51 6.69 8.53 10.53
N GLN A 52 6.48 9.39 9.56
CA GLN A 52 6.18 10.80 9.81
C GLN A 52 4.69 11.09 9.77
N ASP A 53 3.99 10.44 8.85
CA ASP A 53 2.57 10.68 8.63
C ASP A 53 1.89 9.40 8.17
N PRO A 54 1.55 8.53 9.11
CA PRO A 54 0.91 7.26 8.75
C PRO A 54 -0.42 7.44 8.04
N ASP A 55 -1.13 8.54 8.32
CA ASP A 55 -2.41 8.79 7.67
C ASP A 55 -2.26 8.99 6.18
N TYR A 56 -1.14 9.54 5.74
CA TYR A 56 -0.89 9.71 4.32
C TYR A 56 -0.91 8.38 3.59
N VAL A 57 -0.25 7.37 4.18
CA VAL A 57 -0.19 6.04 3.57
C VAL A 57 -1.57 5.40 3.57
N ILE A 58 -2.32 5.57 4.65
CA ILE A 58 -3.67 5.04 4.74
C ILE A 58 -4.54 5.64 3.64
N GLU A 59 -4.49 6.95 3.49
CA GLU A 59 -5.26 7.64 2.46
C GLU A 59 -4.82 7.26 1.06
N HIS A 60 -3.52 7.07 0.86
CA HIS A 60 -2.99 6.66 -0.45
C HIS A 60 -3.53 5.29 -0.85
N CYS A 61 -3.51 4.34 0.07
CA CYS A 61 -4.02 3.01 -0.21
C CYS A 61 -5.52 3.03 -0.45
N GLU A 62 -6.24 3.86 0.31
CA GLU A 62 -7.68 3.96 0.17
C GLU A 62 -8.06 4.62 -1.16
N ALA A 63 -7.34 5.65 -1.55
CA ALA A 63 -7.61 6.35 -2.81
C ALA A 63 -7.37 5.46 -4.02
N ASN A 64 -6.43 4.52 -3.92
CA ASN A 64 -6.14 3.58 -4.98
C ASN A 64 -6.93 2.28 -4.85
N GLU A 65 -7.78 2.19 -3.84
CA GLU A 65 -8.60 1.01 -3.58
C GLU A 65 -7.79 -0.27 -3.42
N TYR A 66 -6.62 -0.15 -2.81
CA TYR A 66 -5.78 -1.31 -2.55
C TYR A 66 -6.34 -2.15 -1.42
N LEU A 67 -6.39 -3.45 -1.64
CA LEU A 67 -6.78 -4.41 -0.62
C LEU A 67 -5.67 -5.43 -0.45
N PHE A 68 -5.59 -5.98 0.74
CA PHE A 68 -4.50 -6.87 1.10
C PHE A 68 -5.03 -8.10 1.83
N ASP A 69 -4.27 -9.19 1.80
CA ASP A 69 -4.59 -10.32 2.66
C ASP A 69 -4.07 -10.04 4.08
N GLU A 70 -4.31 -10.95 4.99
CA GLU A 70 -3.93 -10.73 6.40
C GLU A 70 -2.43 -10.63 6.61
N TYR A 71 -1.65 -11.06 5.62
CA TYR A 71 -0.19 -11.00 5.70
C TYR A 71 0.40 -9.77 5.04
N GLY A 72 -0.43 -8.94 4.45
CA GLY A 72 0.02 -7.73 3.76
C GLY A 72 0.39 -7.93 2.31
N ASN A 73 -0.08 -9.00 1.70
CA ASN A 73 0.10 -9.20 0.26
C ASN A 73 -1.02 -8.50 -0.49
N ALA A 74 -0.67 -7.75 -1.51
CA ALA A 74 -1.67 -7.06 -2.31
C ALA A 74 -2.52 -8.06 -3.09
N ILE A 75 -3.82 -7.81 -3.08
CA ILE A 75 -4.78 -8.68 -3.76
C ILE A 75 -5.17 -7.99 -5.06
N HIS A 76 -4.61 -8.47 -6.15
CA HIS A 76 -4.86 -7.87 -7.46
C HIS A 76 -5.98 -8.52 -8.23
N HIS A 77 -6.40 -9.69 -7.80
CA HIS A 77 -7.32 -10.50 -8.59
C HIS A 77 -8.72 -10.54 -8.05
N LEU A 78 -9.04 -9.62 -7.15
CA LEU A 78 -10.39 -9.55 -6.64
C LEU A 78 -11.36 -9.00 -7.65
N ILE A 79 -10.83 -8.37 -8.68
CA ILE A 79 -11.68 -7.88 -9.74
C ILE A 79 -11.94 -9.04 -10.66
N ILE A 80 -12.96 -9.74 -10.33
CA ILE A 80 -13.33 -10.89 -11.12
C ILE A 80 -14.52 -10.50 -11.96
N ARG A 81 -14.39 -10.82 -13.15
CA ARG A 81 -15.50 -10.59 -14.03
C ARG A 81 -16.36 -11.78 -14.07
#